data_8dd4d27dad208b90c2185e859c703913
#
_entry.id   8dd4d27dad208b90c2185e859c703913
#
_cell.length_a   1.000
_cell.length_b   1.000
_cell.length_c   1.000
_cell.angle_alpha   90.00
_cell.angle_beta   90.00
_cell.angle_gamma   90.00
#
_symmetry.space_group_name_H-M   'P 1'
#
loop_
_entity.id
_entity.type
_entity.pdbx_description
1 polymer ?
#
loop_
_entity_poly.entity_id
_entity_poly.type
_entity_poly.pdbx_seq_one_letter_code
_entity_poly.pdbx_strand_id
1 'polypeptide(L)' 'MILEIKISWSIFFVTSVALLLITLITVSYQSIKAALVNPV' A
#
# COMPACT_ATOMS: atom_id res chain seq x y z
N MET A 1 14.48 23.52 -11.29
CA MET A 1 13.31 24.32 -10.92
C MET A 1 12.47 23.59 -9.89
N ILE A 2 11.96 24.33 -8.95
CA ILE A 2 11.27 23.77 -7.79
C ILE A 2 10.02 22.98 -8.18
N LEU A 3 9.30 23.44 -9.20
CA LEU A 3 8.05 22.79 -9.64
C LEU A 3 8.29 21.40 -10.23
N GLU A 4 9.35 21.21 -11.01
CA GLU A 4 9.66 19.91 -11.60
C GLU A 4 10.10 18.92 -10.53
N ILE A 5 10.92 19.37 -9.60
CA ILE A 5 11.37 18.54 -8.48
C ILE A 5 10.18 18.14 -7.61
N LYS A 6 9.28 19.09 -7.37
CA LYS A 6 8.12 18.84 -6.51
C LYS A 6 7.16 17.83 -7.14
N ILE A 7 6.94 17.91 -8.45
CA ILE A 7 6.08 16.95 -9.17
C ILE A 7 6.69 15.56 -9.13
N SER A 8 7.99 15.43 -9.35
CA SER A 8 8.68 14.15 -9.32
C SER A 8 8.62 13.51 -7.93
N TRP A 9 8.84 14.29 -6.91
CA TRP A 9 8.74 13.82 -5.53
C TRP A 9 7.33 13.39 -5.18
N SER A 10 6.35 14.17 -5.63
CA SER A 10 4.95 13.85 -5.38
C SER A 10 4.57 12.50 -6.01
N ILE A 11 4.97 12.28 -7.25
CA ILE A 11 4.70 11.03 -7.95
C ILE A 11 5.36 9.85 -7.21
N PHE A 12 6.60 10.00 -6.82
CA PHE A 12 7.31 8.97 -6.07
C PHE A 12 6.60 8.67 -4.75
N PHE A 13 6.21 9.70 -4.03
CA PHE A 13 5.55 9.56 -2.74
C PHE A 13 4.20 8.85 -2.89
N VAL A 14 3.40 9.28 -3.85
CA VAL A 14 2.08 8.69 -4.10
C VAL A 14 2.22 7.21 -4.49
N THR A 15 3.17 6.89 -5.35
CA THR A 15 3.39 5.51 -5.76
C THR A 15 3.80 4.63 -4.58
N SER A 16 4.71 5.12 -3.75
CA SER A 16 5.15 4.38 -2.57
C SER A 16 3.99 4.13 -1.60
N VAL A 17 3.21 5.15 -1.31
CA VAL A 17 2.06 5.02 -0.42
C VAL A 17 1.04 4.04 -1.01
N ALA A 18 0.77 4.12 -2.30
CA ALA A 18 -0.16 3.22 -2.96
C ALA A 18 0.29 1.76 -2.83
N LEU A 19 1.56 1.49 -3.07
CA LEU A 19 2.10 0.14 -2.93
C LEU A 19 1.98 -0.37 -1.50
N LEU A 20 2.30 0.46 -0.53
CA LEU A 20 2.17 0.10 0.88
C LEU A 20 0.73 -0.22 1.24
N LEU A 21 -0.22 0.60 0.80
CA LEU A 21 -1.63 0.37 1.06
C LEU A 21 -2.12 -0.94 0.45
N ILE A 22 -1.77 -1.19 -0.80
CA ILE A 22 -2.15 -2.42 -1.48
C ILE A 22 -1.60 -3.64 -0.73
N THR A 23 -0.34 -3.58 -0.33
CA THR A 23 0.30 -4.67 0.42
C THR A 23 -0.41 -4.90 1.75
N LEU A 24 -0.69 -3.84 2.49
CA LEU A 24 -1.38 -3.94 3.78
C LEU A 24 -2.77 -4.54 3.62
N ILE A 25 -3.53 -4.08 2.65
CA ILE A 25 -4.88 -4.59 2.40
C ILE A 25 -4.81 -6.07 2.02
N THR A 26 -3.89 -6.45 1.16
CA THR A 26 -3.73 -7.84 0.73
C THR A 26 -3.40 -8.74 1.91
N VAL A 27 -2.43 -8.37 2.73
CA VAL A 27 -2.03 -9.15 3.89
C VAL A 27 -3.18 -9.23 4.90
N SER A 28 -3.84 -8.12 5.17
CA SER A 28 -4.97 -8.10 6.09
C SER A 28 -6.10 -9.01 5.61
N TYR A 29 -6.41 -8.95 4.34
CA TYR A 29 -7.45 -9.79 3.76
C TYR A 29 -7.11 -11.28 3.91
N GLN A 30 -5.89 -11.66 3.57
CA GLN A 30 -5.45 -13.04 3.68
C GLN A 30 -5.45 -13.53 5.13
N SER A 31 -5.04 -12.67 6.05
CA SER A 31 -5.02 -13.00 7.47
C SER A 31 -6.45 -13.26 7.99
N ILE A 32 -7.39 -12.40 7.64
CA ILE A 32 -8.78 -12.57 8.04
C ILE A 32 -9.36 -13.85 7.43
N LYS A 33 -9.10 -14.06 6.13
CA LYS A 33 -9.60 -15.24 5.45
C LYS A 33 -9.05 -16.52 6.06
N ALA A 34 -7.77 -16.54 6.38
CA ALA A 34 -7.15 -17.71 7.02
C ALA A 34 -7.76 -17.97 8.40
N ALA A 35 -8.05 -16.93 9.16
CA ALA A 35 -8.67 -17.06 10.47
C ALA A 35 -10.09 -17.63 10.35
N LEU A 36 -10.83 -17.23 9.33
CA LEU A 36 -12.19 -17.71 9.13
C LEU A 36 -12.22 -19.16 8.63
N VAL A 37 -11.26 -19.54 7.79
CA VAL A 37 -11.20 -20.90 7.25
C VAL A 37 -10.66 -21.88 8.28
N ASN A 38 -9.78 -21.42 9.17
CA ASN A 38 -9.16 -22.29 10.17
C ASN A 38 -9.33 -21.70 11.56
N PRO A 39 -10.54 -21.71 12.10
CA PRO A 39 -10.78 -21.21 13.46
C PRO A 39 -10.25 -22.23 14.47
N VAL A 40 -9.21 -21.83 15.11
CA VAL A 40 -8.65 -22.67 16.18
C VAL A 40 -9.23 -22.26 17.51
#